data_0c823ddc21d4edcacb6e9463bb40aa02
#
_entry.id   0c823ddc21d4edcacb6e9463bb40aa02
#
_cell.length_a   1.000
_cell.length_b   1.000
_cell.length_c   1.000
_cell.angle_alpha   90.00
_cell.angle_beta   90.00
_cell.angle_gamma   90.00
#
_symmetry.space_group_name_H-M   'P 1'
#
loop_
_entity.id
_entity.type
_entity.pdbx_description
1 polymer ?
#
loop_
_entity_poly.entity_id
_entity_poly.type
_entity_poly.pdbx_seq_one_letter_code
_entity_poly.pdbx_strand_id
1 'polypeptide(L)'
;MKKSFSIIKNIFAVIGGLSVIAIIVICIIAPKYDVYIDKNSYGLYDERIELLQKSGEYVADTNVFEMKIVQNEVRAKEIRDYFQLDTLYHKNASTWEKSLAIGKFVSSNIPHANQKKWPEHVNAIGLWEYTKDVAPAFNCRLHSILTFELLLSADIKAR
;
A
#
# COMPACT_ATOMS: atom_id res chain seq x y z
N MET A 1 44.84 34.27 -26.71
CA MET A 1 43.47 33.86 -27.12
C MET A 1 43.39 32.45 -27.76
N LYS A 2 44.25 32.03 -28.70
CA LYS A 2 44.17 30.72 -29.36
C LYS A 2 44.31 29.49 -28.41
N LYS A 3 45.14 29.56 -27.36
CA LYS A 3 45.31 28.44 -26.37
C LYS A 3 44.08 28.23 -25.52
N SER A 4 43.39 29.28 -25.05
CA SER A 4 42.16 29.14 -24.24
C SER A 4 41.01 28.50 -25.03
N PHE A 5 40.90 28.83 -26.32
CA PHE A 5 39.86 28.27 -27.19
C PHE A 5 40.07 26.76 -27.43
N SER A 6 41.31 26.32 -27.55
CA SER A 6 41.65 24.88 -27.68
C SER A 6 41.32 24.10 -26.41
N ILE A 7 41.54 24.65 -25.22
CA ILE A 7 41.22 23.99 -23.95
C ILE A 7 39.71 23.82 -23.81
N ILE A 8 38.93 24.89 -24.09
CA ILE A 8 37.47 24.85 -24.03
C ILE A 8 36.90 23.80 -24.99
N LYS A 9 37.40 23.78 -26.24
CA LYS A 9 36.98 22.77 -27.23
C LYS A 9 37.25 21.34 -26.77
N ASN A 10 38.40 21.08 -26.14
CA ASN A 10 38.73 19.75 -25.63
C ASN A 10 37.83 19.33 -24.44
N ILE A 11 37.50 20.28 -23.56
CA ILE A 11 36.57 20.04 -22.45
C ILE A 11 35.18 19.64 -22.99
N PHE A 12 34.64 20.37 -23.96
CA PHE A 12 33.35 20.04 -24.57
C PHE A 12 33.38 18.69 -25.31
N ALA A 13 34.51 18.35 -25.97
CA ALA A 13 34.66 17.05 -26.61
C ALA A 13 34.65 15.88 -25.59
N VAL A 14 35.29 16.06 -24.44
CA VAL A 14 35.31 15.05 -23.37
C VAL A 14 33.93 14.91 -22.75
N ILE A 15 33.25 16.00 -22.42
CA ILE A 15 31.88 15.99 -21.85
C ILE A 15 30.92 15.34 -22.85
N GLY A 16 30.97 15.70 -24.13
CA GLY A 16 30.14 15.10 -25.17
C GLY A 16 30.40 13.60 -25.33
N GLY A 17 31.65 13.17 -25.31
CA GLY A 17 32.02 11.74 -25.34
C GLY A 17 31.48 10.95 -24.14
N LEU A 18 31.60 11.49 -22.92
CA LEU A 18 31.07 10.87 -21.71
C LEU A 18 29.53 10.79 -21.74
N SER A 19 28.85 11.82 -22.24
CA SER A 19 27.39 11.82 -22.38
C SER A 19 26.90 10.76 -23.36
N VAL A 20 27.59 10.56 -24.48
CA VAL A 20 27.26 9.50 -25.46
C VAL A 20 27.45 8.12 -24.84
N ILE A 21 28.55 7.89 -24.11
CA ILE A 21 28.79 6.61 -23.41
C ILE A 21 27.69 6.38 -22.37
N ALA A 22 27.31 7.38 -21.58
CA ALA A 22 26.25 7.25 -20.59
C ALA A 22 24.91 6.88 -21.24
N ILE A 23 24.55 7.50 -22.36
CA ILE A 23 23.32 7.18 -23.11
C ILE A 23 23.37 5.74 -23.64
N ILE A 24 24.48 5.29 -24.20
CA ILE A 24 24.64 3.91 -24.68
C ILE A 24 24.49 2.91 -23.53
N VAL A 25 25.11 3.19 -22.37
CA VAL A 25 25.00 2.34 -21.18
C VAL A 25 23.54 2.29 -20.71
N ILE A 26 22.85 3.41 -20.66
CA ILE A 26 21.43 3.46 -20.29
C ILE A 26 20.58 2.66 -21.29
N CYS A 27 20.79 2.83 -22.60
CA CYS A 27 20.05 2.11 -23.63
C CYS A 27 20.31 0.58 -23.62
N ILE A 28 21.47 0.15 -23.12
CA ILE A 28 21.78 -1.29 -22.96
C ILE A 28 21.21 -1.86 -21.66
N ILE A 29 21.22 -1.08 -20.59
CA ILE A 29 20.82 -1.55 -19.26
C ILE A 29 19.30 -1.41 -19.05
N ALA A 30 18.69 -0.29 -19.47
CA ALA A 30 17.27 -0.04 -19.27
C ALA A 30 16.36 -1.15 -19.85
N PRO A 31 16.54 -1.62 -21.09
CA PRO A 31 15.71 -2.73 -21.62
C PRO A 31 15.87 -4.04 -20.84
N LYS A 32 17.04 -4.29 -20.25
CA LYS A 32 17.23 -5.48 -19.40
C LYS A 32 16.51 -5.36 -18.07
N TYR A 33 16.41 -4.14 -17.53
CA TYR A 33 15.65 -3.87 -16.31
C TYR A 33 14.14 -3.97 -16.55
N ASP A 34 13.64 -3.39 -17.63
CA ASP A 34 12.23 -3.49 -18.01
C ASP A 34 11.80 -4.93 -18.31
N VAL A 35 12.65 -5.70 -19.01
CA VAL A 35 12.40 -7.13 -19.28
C VAL A 35 12.43 -7.95 -17.99
N TYR A 36 13.24 -7.58 -16.99
CA TYR A 36 13.28 -8.28 -15.70
C TYR A 36 12.04 -8.00 -14.85
N ILE A 37 11.57 -6.75 -14.84
CA ILE A 37 10.34 -6.36 -14.16
C ILE A 37 9.14 -7.00 -14.85
N ASP A 38 9.08 -6.97 -16.18
CA ASP A 38 7.97 -7.50 -16.97
C ASP A 38 7.86 -9.04 -16.83
N LYS A 39 8.94 -9.79 -16.98
CA LYS A 39 8.91 -11.25 -16.81
C LYS A 39 8.54 -11.72 -15.41
N ASN A 40 8.96 -11.02 -14.37
CA ASN A 40 8.66 -11.41 -12.99
C ASN A 40 7.31 -10.87 -12.47
N SER A 41 6.83 -9.75 -13.01
CA SER A 41 5.58 -9.14 -12.55
C SER A 41 4.36 -9.55 -13.37
N TYR A 42 4.49 -9.75 -14.67
CA TYR A 42 3.37 -10.04 -15.58
C TYR A 42 3.25 -11.52 -15.94
N GLY A 43 4.34 -12.26 -16.08
CA GLY A 43 4.29 -13.69 -16.45
C GLY A 43 3.53 -14.54 -15.41
N LEU A 44 3.62 -14.20 -14.13
CA LEU A 44 2.84 -14.85 -13.06
C LEU A 44 1.33 -14.52 -13.13
N TYR A 45 0.97 -13.35 -13.67
CA TYR A 45 -0.43 -12.97 -13.86
C TYR A 45 -1.03 -13.64 -15.10
N ASP A 46 -0.28 -13.77 -16.17
CA ASP A 46 -0.76 -14.39 -17.42
C ASP A 46 -1.08 -15.87 -17.20
N GLU A 47 -0.24 -16.64 -16.53
CA GLU A 47 -0.55 -18.04 -16.16
C GLU A 47 -1.79 -18.15 -15.28
N ARG A 48 -1.96 -17.25 -14.31
CA ARG A 48 -3.14 -17.25 -13.43
C ARG A 48 -4.42 -16.85 -14.17
N ILE A 49 -4.34 -15.86 -15.06
CA ILE A 49 -5.45 -15.45 -15.91
C ILE A 49 -5.84 -16.60 -16.85
N GLU A 50 -4.87 -17.27 -17.46
CA GLU A 50 -5.09 -18.42 -18.32
C GLU A 50 -5.73 -19.59 -17.56
N LEU A 51 -5.29 -19.87 -16.34
CA LEU A 51 -5.91 -20.86 -15.46
C LEU A 51 -7.34 -20.48 -15.09
N LEU A 52 -7.60 -19.20 -14.78
CA LEU A 52 -8.95 -18.71 -14.50
C LEU A 52 -9.87 -18.81 -15.72
N GLN A 53 -9.36 -18.49 -16.91
CA GLN A 53 -10.11 -18.63 -18.17
C GLN A 53 -10.43 -20.09 -18.50
N LYS A 54 -9.55 -21.02 -18.15
CA LYS A 54 -9.72 -22.47 -18.33
C LYS A 54 -10.58 -23.13 -17.24
N SER A 55 -10.82 -22.46 -16.10
CA SER A 55 -11.54 -23.05 -14.97
C SER A 55 -13.03 -23.28 -15.20
N GLY A 56 -13.57 -22.81 -16.32
CA GLY A 56 -14.99 -22.91 -16.64
C GLY A 56 -15.88 -21.93 -15.85
N GLU A 57 -17.18 -22.08 -16.00
CA GLU A 57 -18.12 -21.24 -15.26
C GLU A 57 -18.07 -21.56 -13.77
N TYR A 58 -17.98 -20.49 -12.94
CA TYR A 58 -18.08 -20.62 -11.49
C TYR A 58 -19.49 -21.07 -11.11
N VAL A 59 -19.61 -22.29 -10.66
CA VAL A 59 -20.84 -22.78 -10.04
C VAL A 59 -20.84 -22.29 -8.60
N ALA A 60 -21.74 -21.35 -8.28
CA ALA A 60 -21.90 -20.88 -6.92
C ALA A 60 -22.21 -22.05 -6.00
N ASP A 61 -21.35 -22.31 -5.00
CA ASP A 61 -21.64 -23.29 -3.97
C ASP A 61 -22.84 -22.78 -3.14
N THR A 62 -23.89 -23.57 -3.06
CA THR A 62 -25.07 -23.26 -2.26
C THR A 62 -24.79 -23.33 -0.77
N ASN A 63 -23.67 -23.95 -0.36
CA ASN A 63 -23.20 -24.00 1.02
C ASN A 63 -22.30 -22.79 1.33
N VAL A 64 -22.85 -21.57 1.24
CA VAL A 64 -22.14 -20.37 1.67
C VAL A 64 -22.04 -20.39 3.19
N PHE A 65 -20.82 -20.56 3.70
CA PHE A 65 -20.58 -20.38 5.14
C PHE A 65 -20.88 -18.92 5.50
N GLU A 66 -21.94 -18.73 6.30
CA GLU A 66 -22.20 -17.41 6.87
C GLU A 66 -21.12 -17.09 7.89
N MET A 67 -20.25 -16.15 7.56
CA MET A 67 -19.22 -15.70 8.49
C MET A 67 -19.89 -14.87 9.59
N LYS A 68 -20.05 -15.46 10.77
CA LYS A 68 -20.52 -14.75 11.96
C LYS A 68 -19.40 -13.93 12.54
N ILE A 69 -19.47 -12.62 12.37
CA ILE A 69 -18.59 -11.69 13.07
C ILE A 69 -19.17 -11.48 14.46
N VAL A 70 -18.49 -12.00 15.48
CA VAL A 70 -18.87 -11.74 16.88
C VAL A 70 -18.22 -10.43 17.28
N GLN A 71 -19.05 -9.40 17.44
CA GLN A 71 -18.62 -8.10 17.92
C GLN A 71 -18.58 -8.09 19.43
N ASN A 72 -17.46 -7.66 20.01
CA ASN A 72 -17.34 -7.41 21.44
C ASN A 72 -17.67 -5.94 21.71
N GLU A 73 -18.87 -5.69 22.26
CA GLU A 73 -19.37 -4.31 22.50
C GLU A 73 -18.48 -3.50 23.44
N VAL A 74 -17.89 -4.14 24.45
CA VAL A 74 -16.97 -3.45 25.38
C VAL A 74 -15.73 -2.98 24.62
N ARG A 75 -15.16 -3.85 23.80
CA ARG A 75 -14.00 -3.52 22.98
C ARG A 75 -14.33 -2.48 21.90
N ALA A 76 -15.49 -2.61 21.26
CA ALA A 76 -15.96 -1.65 20.26
C ALA A 76 -16.12 -0.25 20.87
N LYS A 77 -16.68 -0.16 22.08
CA LYS A 77 -16.80 1.10 22.81
C LYS A 77 -15.42 1.69 23.14
N GLU A 78 -14.50 0.88 23.66
CA GLU A 78 -13.13 1.31 23.96
C GLU A 78 -12.44 1.91 22.74
N ILE A 79 -12.54 1.27 21.59
CA ILE A 79 -11.97 1.76 20.33
C ILE A 79 -12.66 3.05 19.88
N ARG A 80 -14.01 3.12 19.92
CA ARG A 80 -14.75 4.35 19.58
C ARG A 80 -14.27 5.53 20.42
N ASP A 81 -14.17 5.34 21.72
CA ASP A 81 -13.78 6.39 22.66
C ASP A 81 -12.31 6.81 22.44
N TYR A 82 -11.41 5.84 22.27
CA TYR A 82 -9.99 6.09 22.06
C TYR A 82 -9.70 6.88 20.79
N PHE A 83 -10.31 6.49 19.68
CA PHE A 83 -10.14 7.16 18.38
C PHE A 83 -11.10 8.31 18.15
N GLN A 84 -12.04 8.54 19.05
CA GLN A 84 -13.11 9.53 18.90
C GLN A 84 -13.83 9.38 17.55
N LEU A 85 -14.19 8.13 17.19
CA LEU A 85 -14.68 7.79 15.85
C LEU A 85 -15.89 8.61 15.42
N ASP A 86 -16.76 8.98 16.36
CA ASP A 86 -17.96 9.77 16.09
C ASP A 86 -17.65 11.21 15.61
N THR A 87 -16.40 11.66 15.74
CA THR A 87 -15.96 12.97 15.23
C THR A 87 -15.52 12.92 13.77
N LEU A 88 -15.25 11.72 13.23
CA LEU A 88 -14.75 11.54 11.88
C LEU A 88 -15.82 11.71 10.80
N TYR A 89 -17.10 11.57 11.17
CA TYR A 89 -18.24 11.61 10.25
C TYR A 89 -19.48 12.25 10.91
N HIS A 90 -20.43 12.68 10.09
CA HIS A 90 -21.68 13.24 10.59
C HIS A 90 -22.57 12.15 11.21
N LYS A 91 -23.37 12.52 12.22
CA LYS A 91 -24.29 11.61 12.92
C LYS A 91 -25.20 10.80 11.98
N ASN A 92 -25.65 11.42 10.89
CA ASN A 92 -26.54 10.82 9.90
C ASN A 92 -25.78 10.28 8.66
N ALA A 93 -24.47 10.11 8.75
CA ALA A 93 -23.67 9.59 7.64
C ALA A 93 -24.09 8.16 7.30
N SER A 94 -24.17 7.86 6.01
CA SER A 94 -24.39 6.51 5.51
C SER A 94 -23.22 5.58 5.85
N THR A 95 -23.43 4.30 5.77
CA THR A 95 -22.36 3.29 5.96
C THR A 95 -21.17 3.55 5.05
N TRP A 96 -21.42 3.96 3.81
CA TRP A 96 -20.37 4.30 2.84
C TRP A 96 -19.55 5.52 3.28
N GLU A 97 -20.22 6.60 3.68
CA GLU A 97 -19.56 7.83 4.13
C GLU A 97 -18.71 7.59 5.39
N LYS A 98 -19.24 6.82 6.35
CA LYS A 98 -18.47 6.39 7.53
C LYS A 98 -17.25 5.57 7.15
N SER A 99 -17.41 4.58 6.27
CA SER A 99 -16.30 3.74 5.79
C SER A 99 -15.22 4.55 5.11
N LEU A 100 -15.62 5.49 4.26
CA LEU A 100 -14.69 6.38 3.55
C LEU A 100 -13.94 7.31 4.52
N ALA A 101 -14.64 7.87 5.52
CA ALA A 101 -14.03 8.73 6.54
C ALA A 101 -12.99 7.96 7.38
N ILE A 102 -13.31 6.73 7.81
CA ILE A 102 -12.39 5.87 8.57
C ILE A 102 -11.18 5.48 7.71
N GLY A 103 -11.41 5.03 6.47
CA GLY A 103 -10.33 4.70 5.55
C GLY A 103 -9.40 5.88 5.27
N LYS A 104 -9.98 7.08 5.07
CA LYS A 104 -9.22 8.32 4.90
C LYS A 104 -8.43 8.70 6.15
N PHE A 105 -9.02 8.54 7.34
CA PHE A 105 -8.33 8.77 8.61
C PHE A 105 -7.09 7.89 8.73
N VAL A 106 -7.21 6.58 8.49
CA VAL A 106 -6.07 5.66 8.56
C VAL A 106 -5.01 6.01 7.53
N SER A 107 -5.39 6.16 6.26
CA SER A 107 -4.44 6.39 5.17
C SER A 107 -3.74 7.75 5.23
N SER A 108 -4.38 8.77 5.81
CA SER A 108 -3.79 10.10 5.96
C SER A 108 -2.83 10.20 7.15
N ASN A 109 -3.01 9.37 8.18
CA ASN A 109 -2.19 9.42 9.38
C ASN A 109 -1.04 8.42 9.38
N ILE A 110 -1.16 7.32 8.63
CA ILE A 110 -0.19 6.23 8.68
C ILE A 110 0.29 5.93 7.26
N PRO A 111 1.53 6.30 6.91
CA PRO A 111 2.14 5.93 5.64
C PRO A 111 2.31 4.41 5.49
N HIS A 112 2.26 3.93 4.25
CA HIS A 112 2.55 2.54 3.96
C HIS A 112 4.06 2.31 3.87
N ALA A 113 4.58 1.36 4.65
CA ALA A 113 5.97 0.91 4.57
C ALA A 113 6.10 -0.51 5.16
N ASN A 114 7.17 -1.20 4.79
CA ASN A 114 7.51 -2.45 5.46
C ASN A 114 8.17 -2.14 6.81
N GLN A 115 7.57 -2.62 7.89
CA GLN A 115 8.13 -2.46 9.22
C GLN A 115 9.31 -3.39 9.46
N LYS A 116 10.33 -2.88 10.16
CA LYS A 116 11.51 -3.66 10.57
C LYS A 116 11.24 -4.48 11.84
N LYS A 117 10.39 -3.97 12.72
CA LYS A 117 10.01 -4.61 13.98
C LYS A 117 8.50 -4.90 13.95
N TRP A 118 8.11 -6.09 14.35
CA TRP A 118 6.69 -6.45 14.43
C TRP A 118 6.06 -5.83 15.70
N PRO A 119 4.81 -5.32 15.61
CA PRO A 119 4.08 -4.82 16.77
C PRO A 119 3.86 -5.91 17.81
N GLU A 120 3.96 -5.56 19.07
CA GLU A 120 3.68 -6.48 20.19
C GLU A 120 2.17 -6.78 20.26
N HIS A 121 1.35 -5.75 20.07
CA HIS A 121 -0.10 -5.86 20.09
C HIS A 121 -0.68 -5.55 18.70
N VAL A 122 -1.18 -6.59 18.02
CA VAL A 122 -1.76 -6.49 16.68
C VAL A 122 -3.29 -6.29 16.81
N ASN A 123 -3.67 -5.13 17.29
CA ASN A 123 -5.05 -4.63 17.40
C ASN A 123 -5.08 -3.11 17.20
N ALA A 124 -6.25 -2.50 17.02
CA ALA A 124 -6.36 -1.10 16.64
C ALA A 124 -5.56 -0.14 17.54
N ILE A 125 -5.71 -0.24 18.85
CA ILE A 125 -5.01 0.64 19.79
C ILE A 125 -3.51 0.36 19.79
N GLY A 126 -3.12 -0.92 19.88
CA GLY A 126 -1.70 -1.30 19.87
C GLY A 126 -0.98 -0.90 18.57
N LEU A 127 -1.65 -1.01 17.42
CA LEU A 127 -1.10 -0.54 16.15
C LEU A 127 -0.96 0.98 16.11
N TRP A 128 -1.91 1.71 16.68
CA TRP A 128 -1.84 3.17 16.76
C TRP A 128 -0.69 3.63 17.67
N GLU A 129 -0.54 3.01 18.85
CA GLU A 129 0.58 3.30 19.75
C GLU A 129 1.93 2.93 19.10
N TYR A 130 1.98 1.81 18.38
CA TYR A 130 3.17 1.44 17.62
C TYR A 130 3.61 2.55 16.65
N THR A 131 2.68 3.26 16.02
CA THR A 131 3.04 4.37 15.11
C THR A 131 3.64 5.57 15.81
N LYS A 132 3.35 5.77 17.09
CA LYS A 132 3.91 6.86 17.91
C LYS A 132 5.28 6.49 18.48
N ASP A 133 5.41 5.26 18.99
CA ASP A 133 6.53 4.89 19.85
C ASP A 133 7.63 4.13 19.10
N VAL A 134 7.33 3.44 18.02
CA VAL A 134 8.26 2.52 17.35
C VAL A 134 8.57 2.94 15.90
N ALA A 135 7.56 3.09 15.07
CA ALA A 135 7.73 3.47 13.67
C ALA A 135 6.45 4.08 13.11
N PRO A 136 6.51 5.22 12.41
CA PRO A 136 5.33 5.97 11.96
C PRO A 136 4.55 5.31 10.82
N ALA A 137 4.97 4.14 10.37
CA ALA A 137 4.41 3.47 9.20
C ALA A 137 4.40 1.95 9.36
N PHE A 138 3.50 1.27 8.64
CA PHE A 138 3.46 -0.19 8.57
C PHE A 138 2.86 -0.69 7.25
N ASN A 139 2.90 -2.01 7.02
CA ASN A 139 2.48 -2.64 5.77
C ASN A 139 0.95 -2.76 5.63
N CYS A 140 0.50 -3.18 4.44
CA CYS A 140 -0.91 -3.33 4.10
C CYS A 140 -1.68 -4.25 5.06
N ARG A 141 -1.05 -5.32 5.58
CA ARG A 141 -1.69 -6.23 6.53
C ARG A 141 -2.10 -5.52 7.83
N LEU A 142 -1.20 -4.72 8.39
CA LEU A 142 -1.48 -3.99 9.63
C LEU A 142 -2.48 -2.85 9.39
N HIS A 143 -2.41 -2.18 8.23
CA HIS A 143 -3.44 -1.23 7.79
C HIS A 143 -4.83 -1.87 7.73
N SER A 144 -4.93 -3.07 7.16
CA SER A 144 -6.20 -3.80 7.06
C SER A 144 -6.76 -4.15 8.43
N ILE A 145 -5.92 -4.61 9.37
CA ILE A 145 -6.34 -4.96 10.73
C ILE A 145 -6.85 -3.72 11.47
N LEU A 146 -6.09 -2.62 11.44
CA LEU A 146 -6.52 -1.37 12.05
C LEU A 146 -7.85 -0.88 11.48
N THR A 147 -7.95 -0.78 10.14
CA THR A 147 -9.16 -0.34 9.46
C THR A 147 -10.34 -1.23 9.77
N PHE A 148 -10.15 -2.55 9.77
CA PHE A 148 -11.17 -3.53 10.09
C PHE A 148 -11.75 -3.33 11.51
N GLU A 149 -10.91 -3.20 12.54
CA GLU A 149 -11.36 -2.98 13.91
C GLU A 149 -12.08 -1.63 14.08
N LEU A 150 -11.60 -0.56 13.40
CA LEU A 150 -12.29 0.73 13.42
C LEU A 150 -13.68 0.66 12.77
N LEU A 151 -13.80 -0.04 11.63
CA LEU A 151 -15.08 -0.25 10.95
C LEU A 151 -16.06 -1.04 11.82
N LEU A 152 -15.60 -2.16 12.40
CA LEU A 152 -16.44 -2.93 13.33
C LEU A 152 -16.89 -2.09 14.52
N SER A 153 -15.99 -1.27 15.07
CA SER A 153 -16.31 -0.39 16.20
C SER A 153 -17.31 0.72 15.83
N ALA A 154 -17.43 1.05 14.55
CA ALA A 154 -18.44 1.95 14.00
C ALA A 154 -19.73 1.24 13.54
N ASP A 155 -19.96 0.00 13.97
CA ASP A 155 -21.09 -0.87 13.60
C ASP A 155 -21.17 -1.18 12.09
N ILE A 156 -20.03 -1.18 11.41
CA ILE A 156 -19.93 -1.49 10.00
C ILE A 156 -19.41 -2.93 9.85
N LYS A 157 -20.20 -3.81 9.25
CA LYS A 157 -19.79 -5.19 8.96
C LYS A 157 -18.72 -5.18 7.86
N ALA A 158 -17.45 -5.31 8.27
CA ALA A 158 -16.29 -5.41 7.38
C ALA A 158 -15.74 -6.85 7.36
N ARG A 159 -15.04 -7.19 6.27
CA ARG A 159 -14.33 -8.46 6.09
C ARG A 159 -13.19 -8.30 5.07
#